data_a0b2244952bad8ffe1f855ceae1174ad
#
_entry.id   a0b2244952bad8ffe1f855ceae1174ad
#
_cell.length_a   1.000
_cell.length_b   1.000
_cell.length_c   1.000
_cell.angle_alpha   90.00
_cell.angle_beta   90.00
_cell.angle_gamma   90.00
#
_symmetry.space_group_name_H-M   'P 1'
#
loop_
_entity.id
_entity.type
_entity.pdbx_description
1 polymer ?
#
loop_
_entity_poly.entity_id
_entity_poly.type
_entity_poly.pdbx_seq_one_letter_code
_entity_poly.pdbx_strand_id
1 'polypeptide(L)'
;MRLLRPTGSVVFALGLIGFAVGTAPPEGYAQGAGRLNKVIEALEDGRAAVANQEWRFVDMEHSPFSGQLVQEVLAEMDQDRGSDGRMRLTPLVRIPQDGDEDFKWAVKQVLDIGGFGVILPHVDTKEEAVRFVEAMRYPPLDDSAYPEPRGERGWGPGGAMRLWDMGANEYYRRADVWPLNPEGELFAVAMIESQEAVDNIHEILEAPVSAIMVVPGDMAVDLGLGPNPSDRNHAEVDEAFATVLAACQAQDRVICGCGDGRGRLQQRLDEGWRFVLPL
;
A
#
# COMPACT_ATOMS: atom_id res chain seq x y z
N MET A 1 82.24 -8.18 2.97
CA MET A 1 81.62 -8.73 1.74
C MET A 1 80.28 -9.34 2.09
N ARG A 2 79.24 -8.95 1.40
CA ARG A 2 77.82 -9.24 1.43
C ARG A 2 76.95 -8.20 2.13
N LEU A 3 76.23 -7.53 1.26
CA LEU A 3 75.18 -6.54 1.45
C LEU A 3 73.92 -7.16 2.03
N LEU A 4 73.26 -6.47 2.95
CA LEU A 4 71.88 -6.73 3.37
C LEU A 4 71.03 -5.61 2.84
N ARG A 5 69.93 -5.96 2.12
CA ARG A 5 68.91 -5.08 1.57
C ARG A 5 67.87 -4.76 2.63
N PRO A 6 67.26 -3.57 2.63
CA PRO A 6 66.13 -3.27 3.49
C PRO A 6 64.82 -3.80 2.89
N THR A 7 64.00 -4.42 3.74
CA THR A 7 62.61 -4.84 3.44
C THR A 7 61.68 -3.66 3.59
N GLY A 8 61.06 -3.24 2.50
CA GLY A 8 60.01 -2.23 2.51
C GLY A 8 58.68 -2.82 2.95
N SER A 9 58.09 -2.25 4.00
CA SER A 9 56.69 -2.54 4.41
C SER A 9 55.73 -1.77 3.52
N VAL A 10 54.90 -2.51 2.78
CA VAL A 10 53.76 -1.94 2.03
C VAL A 10 52.58 -1.90 2.98
N VAL A 11 52.14 -0.71 3.30
CA VAL A 11 50.87 -0.44 4.02
C VAL A 11 49.75 -0.47 2.99
N PHE A 12 48.90 -1.48 3.04
CA PHE A 12 47.61 -1.48 2.31
C PHE A 12 46.61 -0.63 3.08
N ALA A 13 46.22 0.52 2.50
CA ALA A 13 45.08 1.28 2.93
C ALA A 13 43.81 0.59 2.37
N LEU A 14 43.01 -0.05 3.24
CA LEU A 14 41.66 -0.49 2.92
C LEU A 14 40.77 0.75 2.87
N GLY A 15 40.42 1.19 1.67
CA GLY A 15 39.36 2.14 1.44
C GLY A 15 38.01 1.45 1.64
N LEU A 16 37.30 1.85 2.67
CA LEU A 16 35.87 1.52 2.85
C LEU A 16 35.08 2.29 1.78
N ILE A 17 34.69 1.60 0.70
CA ILE A 17 33.69 2.08 -0.24
C ILE A 17 32.35 1.76 0.39
N GLY A 18 31.71 2.78 0.98
CA GLY A 18 30.33 2.72 1.39
C GLY A 18 29.44 2.59 0.14
N PHE A 19 28.89 1.42 -0.11
CA PHE A 19 27.80 1.25 -1.05
C PHE A 19 26.52 1.83 -0.40
N ALA A 20 26.11 2.99 -0.84
CA ALA A 20 24.73 3.42 -0.68
C ALA A 20 23.87 2.49 -1.57
N VAL A 21 23.19 1.54 -0.95
CA VAL A 21 22.17 0.73 -1.62
C VAL A 21 20.94 1.63 -1.77
N GLY A 22 20.97 2.49 -2.79
CA GLY A 22 19.75 3.08 -3.33
C GLY A 22 19.06 1.97 -4.11
N THR A 23 17.95 1.44 -3.60
CA THR A 23 17.07 0.58 -4.38
C THR A 23 16.50 1.44 -5.52
N ALA A 24 17.03 1.25 -6.72
CA ALA A 24 16.41 1.81 -7.91
C ALA A 24 14.99 1.21 -8.03
N PRO A 25 13.99 2.01 -8.43
CA PRO A 25 12.68 1.47 -8.75
C PRO A 25 12.82 0.40 -9.84
N PRO A 26 11.95 -0.64 -9.86
CA PRO A 26 11.99 -1.66 -10.88
C PRO A 26 11.94 -1.01 -12.27
N GLU A 27 12.86 -1.40 -13.15
CA GLU A 27 12.95 -0.88 -14.51
C GLU A 27 11.70 -1.28 -15.29
N GLY A 28 10.90 -0.29 -15.72
CA GLY A 28 9.85 -0.54 -16.70
C GLY A 28 8.52 0.19 -16.54
N TYR A 29 8.36 1.12 -15.59
CA TYR A 29 7.12 1.90 -15.54
C TYR A 29 7.12 2.95 -16.67
N ALA A 30 6.27 2.72 -17.69
CA ALA A 30 6.05 3.69 -18.74
C ALA A 30 5.44 4.96 -18.14
N GLN A 31 6.10 6.12 -18.32
CA GLN A 31 5.52 7.43 -18.05
C GLN A 31 4.39 7.70 -19.07
N GLY A 32 3.21 7.10 -18.82
CA GLY A 32 1.96 7.46 -19.48
C GLY A 32 1.42 8.79 -18.95
N ALA A 33 0.30 9.26 -19.48
CA ALA A 33 -0.40 10.45 -18.99
C ALA A 33 -0.41 10.46 -17.46
N GLY A 34 0.02 11.59 -16.83
CA GLY A 34 0.38 11.66 -15.41
C GLY A 34 -0.58 10.93 -14.46
N ARG A 35 -0.04 10.35 -13.41
CA ARG A 35 -0.80 9.60 -12.40
C ARG A 35 -1.91 10.45 -11.81
N LEU A 36 -3.12 9.91 -11.65
CA LEU A 36 -4.16 10.51 -10.83
C LEU A 36 -3.93 10.21 -9.35
N ASN A 37 -3.46 9.00 -9.06
CA ASN A 37 -3.20 8.52 -7.71
C ASN A 37 -1.84 8.99 -7.21
N LYS A 38 -1.83 9.93 -6.25
CA LYS A 38 -0.59 10.50 -5.69
C LYS A 38 0.20 9.54 -4.81
N VAL A 39 -0.45 8.49 -4.30
CA VAL A 39 0.26 7.40 -3.61
C VAL A 39 1.16 6.67 -4.60
N ILE A 40 0.60 6.27 -5.73
CA ILE A 40 1.35 5.57 -6.78
C ILE A 40 2.46 6.48 -7.33
N GLU A 41 2.15 7.76 -7.62
CA GLU A 41 3.13 8.75 -8.07
C GLU A 41 4.32 8.86 -7.11
N ALA A 42 4.05 8.98 -5.80
CA ALA A 42 5.12 9.08 -4.80
C ALA A 42 5.99 7.81 -4.75
N LEU A 43 5.36 6.63 -4.81
CA LEU A 43 6.05 5.35 -4.78
C LEU A 43 6.91 5.10 -6.02
N GLU A 44 6.41 5.47 -7.20
CA GLU A 44 7.17 5.40 -8.48
C GLU A 44 8.36 6.38 -8.50
N ASP A 45 8.21 7.56 -7.87
CA ASP A 45 9.30 8.52 -7.68
C ASP A 45 10.33 8.07 -6.60
N GLY A 46 10.15 6.91 -5.99
CA GLY A 46 11.03 6.43 -4.92
C GLY A 46 10.78 7.10 -3.57
N ARG A 47 9.71 7.88 -3.40
CA ARG A 47 9.31 8.52 -2.13
C ARG A 47 8.35 7.64 -1.33
N ALA A 48 8.27 7.86 -0.03
CA ALA A 48 7.20 7.28 0.77
C ALA A 48 5.88 8.06 0.54
N ALA A 49 4.76 7.34 0.57
CA ALA A 49 3.42 7.92 0.58
C ALA A 49 2.91 7.98 2.03
N VAL A 50 2.71 9.19 2.55
CA VAL A 50 2.31 9.45 3.93
C VAL A 50 0.90 10.04 3.96
N ALA A 51 0.05 9.57 4.85
CA ALA A 51 -1.29 10.14 5.00
C ALA A 51 -1.23 11.63 5.38
N ASN A 52 -2.16 12.40 4.87
CA ASN A 52 -2.23 13.86 4.92
C ASN A 52 -1.12 14.60 4.15
N GLN A 53 -0.28 13.90 3.40
CA GLN A 53 0.70 14.46 2.47
C GLN A 53 0.38 14.04 1.02
N GLU A 54 0.27 12.74 0.75
CA GLU A 54 -0.08 12.17 -0.56
C GLU A 54 -1.52 11.62 -0.60
N TRP A 55 -2.07 11.21 0.55
CA TRP A 55 -3.37 10.56 0.60
C TRP A 55 -4.17 10.91 1.85
N ARG A 56 -5.50 10.77 1.74
CA ARG A 56 -6.45 10.94 2.86
C ARG A 56 -7.02 9.58 3.25
N PHE A 57 -6.88 9.26 4.53
CA PHE A 57 -7.53 8.12 5.14
C PHE A 57 -9.01 8.41 5.38
N VAL A 58 -9.89 7.60 4.79
CA VAL A 58 -11.33 7.66 4.99
C VAL A 58 -11.77 6.39 5.69
N ASP A 59 -12.08 6.49 6.97
CA ASP A 59 -12.38 5.35 7.81
C ASP A 59 -13.88 5.06 7.86
N MET A 60 -14.29 3.88 7.40
CA MET A 60 -15.65 3.37 7.53
C MET A 60 -15.75 2.13 8.43
N GLU A 61 -14.65 1.67 9.00
CA GLU A 61 -14.63 0.57 9.97
C GLU A 61 -15.04 1.09 11.36
N HIS A 62 -14.36 2.11 11.86
CA HIS A 62 -14.63 2.69 13.19
C HIS A 62 -15.49 3.95 13.14
N SER A 63 -16.12 4.22 12.02
CA SER A 63 -17.10 5.28 11.81
C SER A 63 -18.39 4.69 11.26
N PRO A 64 -19.53 5.40 11.35
CA PRO A 64 -20.77 4.90 10.75
C PRO A 64 -20.56 4.57 9.26
N PHE A 65 -20.80 3.33 8.88
CA PHE A 65 -20.72 2.91 7.48
C PHE A 65 -21.76 3.65 6.65
N SER A 66 -21.32 4.45 5.71
CA SER A 66 -22.19 5.22 4.83
C SER A 66 -21.52 5.55 3.49
N GLY A 67 -22.03 4.96 2.41
CA GLY A 67 -21.62 5.34 1.05
C GLY A 67 -21.89 6.82 0.75
N GLN A 68 -22.93 7.42 1.35
CA GLN A 68 -23.19 8.85 1.22
C GLN A 68 -22.06 9.69 1.84
N LEU A 69 -21.59 9.32 3.03
CA LEU A 69 -20.45 10.02 3.68
C LEU A 69 -19.20 9.96 2.81
N VAL A 70 -18.90 8.79 2.23
CA VAL A 70 -17.76 8.66 1.29
C VAL A 70 -17.95 9.60 0.10
N GLN A 71 -19.14 9.64 -0.49
CA GLN A 71 -19.44 10.53 -1.61
C GLN A 71 -19.27 12.01 -1.24
N GLU A 72 -19.70 12.42 -0.05
CA GLU A 72 -19.54 13.79 0.45
C GLU A 72 -18.04 14.14 0.65
N VAL A 73 -17.27 13.24 1.25
CA VAL A 73 -15.81 13.41 1.43
C VAL A 73 -15.11 13.53 0.08
N LEU A 74 -15.43 12.65 -0.89
CA LEU A 74 -14.84 12.71 -2.22
C LEU A 74 -15.23 14.01 -2.97
N ALA A 75 -16.47 14.48 -2.82
CA ALA A 75 -16.91 15.74 -3.40
C ALA A 75 -16.19 16.96 -2.77
N GLU A 76 -15.93 16.94 -1.47
CA GLU A 76 -15.09 17.95 -0.80
C GLU A 76 -13.67 17.94 -1.36
N MET A 77 -13.04 16.77 -1.46
CA MET A 77 -11.69 16.63 -1.98
C MET A 77 -11.58 17.02 -3.46
N ASP A 78 -12.64 16.80 -4.24
CA ASP A 78 -12.72 17.21 -5.65
C ASP A 78 -12.69 18.74 -5.83
N GLN A 79 -13.17 19.51 -4.84
CA GLN A 79 -13.09 20.97 -4.84
C GLN A 79 -11.68 21.47 -4.50
N ASP A 80 -10.84 20.67 -3.85
CA ASP A 80 -9.45 21.01 -3.52
C ASP A 80 -8.47 20.33 -4.52
N ARG A 81 -8.50 20.83 -5.76
CA ARG A 81 -7.58 20.37 -6.80
C ARG A 81 -6.32 21.25 -6.85
N GLY A 82 -5.18 20.60 -7.20
CA GLY A 82 -3.93 21.30 -7.47
C GLY A 82 -3.98 22.07 -8.80
N SER A 83 -2.93 22.82 -9.09
CA SER A 83 -2.75 23.52 -10.37
C SER A 83 -2.63 22.57 -11.57
N ASP A 84 -2.36 21.30 -11.31
CA ASP A 84 -2.32 20.19 -12.28
C ASP A 84 -3.72 19.59 -12.58
N GLY A 85 -4.78 20.13 -11.97
CA GLY A 85 -6.15 19.68 -12.12
C GLY A 85 -6.48 18.39 -11.36
N ARG A 86 -5.53 17.80 -10.62
CA ARG A 86 -5.73 16.57 -9.83
C ARG A 86 -6.11 16.91 -8.38
N MET A 87 -6.76 16.00 -7.68
CA MET A 87 -6.95 16.13 -6.23
C MET A 87 -5.61 16.28 -5.52
N ARG A 88 -5.55 17.11 -4.47
CA ARG A 88 -4.31 17.29 -3.69
C ARG A 88 -3.91 16.04 -2.95
N LEU A 89 -4.87 15.28 -2.47
CA LEU A 89 -4.67 14.01 -1.78
C LEU A 89 -5.47 12.92 -2.49
N THR A 90 -4.96 11.71 -2.47
CA THR A 90 -5.67 10.53 -2.98
C THR A 90 -6.56 9.95 -1.88
N PRO A 91 -7.88 9.80 -2.09
CA PRO A 91 -8.76 9.15 -1.12
C PRO A 91 -8.56 7.65 -1.12
N LEU A 92 -8.18 7.08 0.02
CA LEU A 92 -8.16 5.65 0.29
C LEU A 92 -9.16 5.36 1.42
N VAL A 93 -10.05 4.40 1.18
CA VAL A 93 -11.17 4.11 2.07
C VAL A 93 -10.96 2.78 2.76
N ARG A 94 -10.94 2.79 4.11
CA ARG A 94 -11.00 1.56 4.89
C ARG A 94 -12.46 1.13 5.02
N ILE A 95 -12.76 -0.06 4.56
CA ILE A 95 -14.10 -0.66 4.65
C ILE A 95 -14.25 -1.43 5.97
N PRO A 96 -15.48 -1.70 6.43
CA PRO A 96 -15.70 -2.31 7.73
C PRO A 96 -15.67 -3.85 7.75
N GLN A 97 -15.51 -4.50 6.61
CA GLN A 97 -15.47 -5.95 6.52
C GLN A 97 -14.05 -6.48 6.67
N ASP A 98 -13.91 -7.59 7.37
CA ASP A 98 -12.68 -8.33 7.52
C ASP A 98 -12.38 -9.22 6.29
N GLY A 99 -11.16 -9.74 6.21
CA GLY A 99 -10.70 -10.53 5.06
C GLY A 99 -11.51 -11.79 4.79
N ASP A 100 -12.08 -12.41 5.82
CA ASP A 100 -12.91 -13.63 5.72
C ASP A 100 -14.39 -13.36 5.39
N GLU A 101 -14.85 -12.11 5.50
CA GLU A 101 -16.24 -11.69 5.24
C GLU A 101 -16.54 -11.46 3.75
N ASP A 102 -17.81 -11.17 3.42
CA ASP A 102 -18.24 -10.72 2.08
C ASP A 102 -18.09 -9.20 1.95
N PHE A 103 -16.95 -8.77 1.46
CA PHE A 103 -16.60 -7.36 1.26
C PHE A 103 -16.84 -6.85 -0.18
N LYS A 104 -17.21 -7.70 -1.14
CA LYS A 104 -17.32 -7.33 -2.56
C LYS A 104 -18.21 -6.14 -2.83
N TRP A 105 -19.35 -6.07 -2.15
CA TRP A 105 -20.31 -4.98 -2.33
C TRP A 105 -19.77 -3.65 -1.80
N ALA A 106 -19.05 -3.65 -0.67
CA ALA A 106 -18.45 -2.44 -0.10
C ALA A 106 -17.30 -1.94 -0.99
N VAL A 107 -16.41 -2.81 -1.42
CA VAL A 107 -15.35 -2.52 -2.39
C VAL A 107 -15.94 -1.90 -3.66
N LYS A 108 -16.97 -2.55 -4.24
CA LYS A 108 -17.62 -2.05 -5.44
C LYS A 108 -18.22 -0.66 -5.22
N GLN A 109 -18.92 -0.41 -4.12
CA GLN A 109 -19.52 0.90 -3.84
C GLN A 109 -18.46 2.00 -3.72
N VAL A 110 -17.40 1.77 -2.94
CA VAL A 110 -16.30 2.72 -2.79
C VAL A 110 -15.70 3.10 -4.14
N LEU A 111 -15.41 2.10 -4.97
CA LEU A 111 -14.78 2.33 -6.27
C LEU A 111 -15.74 2.95 -7.30
N ASP A 112 -17.05 2.61 -7.29
CA ASP A 112 -18.04 3.18 -8.20
C ASP A 112 -18.38 4.65 -7.87
N ILE A 113 -18.19 5.05 -6.60
CA ILE A 113 -18.29 6.45 -6.16
C ILE A 113 -17.08 7.26 -6.63
N GLY A 114 -15.89 6.63 -6.74
CA GLY A 114 -14.68 7.28 -7.24
C GLY A 114 -13.47 7.18 -6.33
N GLY A 115 -13.50 6.31 -5.30
CA GLY A 115 -12.32 5.99 -4.50
C GLY A 115 -11.16 5.48 -5.36
N PHE A 116 -9.94 5.84 -4.99
CA PHE A 116 -8.72 5.41 -5.66
C PHE A 116 -8.08 4.17 -5.03
N GLY A 117 -8.64 3.68 -3.96
CA GLY A 117 -8.18 2.46 -3.32
C GLY A 117 -9.01 2.10 -2.11
N VAL A 118 -8.83 0.88 -1.69
CA VAL A 118 -9.51 0.28 -0.55
C VAL A 118 -8.47 -0.28 0.41
N ILE A 119 -8.73 -0.12 1.69
CA ILE A 119 -7.98 -0.73 2.78
C ILE A 119 -8.90 -1.79 3.38
N LEU A 120 -8.49 -3.06 3.32
CA LEU A 120 -9.22 -4.20 3.86
C LEU A 120 -8.62 -4.60 5.20
N PRO A 121 -9.38 -4.52 6.32
CA PRO A 121 -8.94 -5.00 7.63
C PRO A 121 -8.74 -6.51 7.67
N HIS A 122 -8.01 -6.99 8.66
CA HIS A 122 -7.88 -8.40 9.07
C HIS A 122 -7.71 -9.37 7.90
N VAL A 123 -6.64 -9.19 7.12
CA VAL A 123 -6.27 -10.12 6.06
C VAL A 123 -5.27 -11.12 6.62
N ASP A 124 -5.73 -12.34 6.86
CA ASP A 124 -4.95 -13.37 7.53
C ASP A 124 -4.36 -14.41 6.57
N THR A 125 -4.89 -14.48 5.33
CA THR A 125 -4.49 -15.49 4.35
C THR A 125 -4.24 -14.89 2.96
N LYS A 126 -3.44 -15.61 2.16
CA LYS A 126 -3.23 -15.29 0.74
C LYS A 126 -4.53 -15.30 -0.06
N GLU A 127 -5.40 -16.26 0.21
CA GLU A 127 -6.68 -16.42 -0.47
C GLU A 127 -7.58 -15.21 -0.27
N GLU A 128 -7.62 -14.64 0.94
CA GLU A 128 -8.33 -13.41 1.25
C GLU A 128 -7.75 -12.23 0.47
N ALA A 129 -6.44 -12.08 0.47
CA ALA A 129 -5.75 -11.04 -0.28
C ALA A 129 -6.00 -11.14 -1.80
N VAL A 130 -6.05 -12.36 -2.36
CA VAL A 130 -6.38 -12.58 -3.78
C VAL A 130 -7.84 -12.23 -4.06
N ARG A 131 -8.80 -12.73 -3.25
CA ARG A 131 -10.22 -12.37 -3.37
C ARG A 131 -10.46 -10.87 -3.31
N PHE A 132 -9.67 -10.16 -2.49
CA PHE A 132 -9.74 -8.72 -2.38
C PHE A 132 -9.35 -8.03 -3.72
N VAL A 133 -8.28 -8.46 -4.34
CA VAL A 133 -7.87 -7.95 -5.66
C VAL A 133 -8.90 -8.28 -6.73
N GLU A 134 -9.47 -9.48 -6.74
CA GLU A 134 -10.55 -9.87 -7.65
C GLU A 134 -11.78 -8.97 -7.51
N ALA A 135 -12.14 -8.60 -6.28
CA ALA A 135 -13.27 -7.70 -5.99
C ALA A 135 -13.03 -6.26 -6.50
N MET A 136 -11.77 -5.80 -6.55
CA MET A 136 -11.41 -4.45 -7.03
C MET A 136 -11.36 -4.36 -8.56
N ARG A 137 -11.01 -5.42 -9.23
CA ARG A 137 -10.75 -5.48 -10.67
C ARG A 137 -12.02 -5.75 -11.49
N TYR A 138 -12.08 -5.18 -12.69
CA TYR A 138 -13.04 -5.64 -13.69
C TYR A 138 -12.57 -6.94 -14.35
N PRO A 139 -13.50 -7.79 -14.89
CA PRO A 139 -13.11 -8.90 -15.76
C PRO A 139 -12.19 -8.40 -16.88
N PRO A 140 -11.08 -9.09 -17.17
CA PRO A 140 -10.13 -8.62 -18.18
C PRO A 140 -10.73 -8.60 -19.60
N LEU A 141 -10.25 -7.70 -20.46
CA LEU A 141 -10.49 -7.76 -21.89
C LEU A 141 -9.73 -8.96 -22.49
N ASP A 142 -10.17 -9.44 -23.64
CA ASP A 142 -9.56 -10.60 -24.32
C ASP A 142 -8.07 -10.38 -24.67
N ASP A 143 -7.66 -9.13 -24.86
CA ASP A 143 -6.28 -8.71 -25.16
C ASP A 143 -5.50 -8.21 -23.93
N SER A 144 -6.01 -8.41 -22.73
CA SER A 144 -5.34 -7.94 -21.50
C SER A 144 -3.99 -8.63 -21.30
N ALA A 145 -2.95 -7.82 -21.01
CA ALA A 145 -1.64 -8.33 -20.61
C ALA A 145 -1.64 -8.88 -19.16
N TYR A 146 -2.67 -8.54 -18.37
CA TYR A 146 -2.78 -8.89 -16.96
C TYR A 146 -4.13 -9.57 -16.66
N PRO A 147 -4.40 -10.77 -17.22
CA PRO A 147 -5.72 -11.41 -17.11
C PRO A 147 -6.00 -11.97 -15.70
N GLU A 148 -4.94 -12.30 -14.93
CA GLU A 148 -5.07 -12.94 -13.62
C GLU A 148 -4.54 -12.06 -12.46
N PRO A 149 -5.12 -12.19 -11.26
CA PRO A 149 -6.36 -12.90 -10.97
C PRO A 149 -7.54 -12.22 -11.67
N ARG A 150 -8.49 -13.02 -12.16
CA ARG A 150 -9.64 -12.53 -12.93
C ARG A 150 -10.54 -11.64 -12.06
N GLY A 151 -10.73 -10.39 -12.46
CA GLY A 151 -11.61 -9.48 -11.75
C GLY A 151 -13.08 -9.90 -11.75
N GLU A 152 -13.79 -9.52 -10.69
CA GLU A 152 -15.20 -9.85 -10.47
C GLU A 152 -16.09 -8.62 -10.27
N ARG A 153 -15.52 -7.41 -10.32
CA ARG A 153 -16.25 -6.16 -10.13
C ARG A 153 -17.29 -5.96 -11.23
N GLY A 154 -18.55 -5.72 -10.84
CA GLY A 154 -19.62 -5.39 -11.79
C GLY A 154 -19.51 -3.94 -12.28
N TRP A 155 -19.90 -3.70 -13.53
CA TRP A 155 -19.83 -2.40 -14.18
C TRP A 155 -20.94 -1.44 -13.68
N GLY A 156 -20.54 -0.26 -13.19
CA GLY A 156 -21.44 0.78 -12.70
C GLY A 156 -20.74 2.08 -12.28
N PRO A 157 -19.58 2.47 -12.88
CA PRO A 157 -18.71 3.51 -12.36
C PRO A 157 -19.10 4.94 -12.74
N GLY A 158 -20.37 5.26 -12.91
CA GLY A 158 -20.79 6.58 -13.38
C GLY A 158 -20.33 7.74 -12.47
N GLY A 159 -20.19 7.51 -11.17
CA GLY A 159 -19.60 8.45 -10.21
C GLY A 159 -18.11 8.62 -10.43
N ALA A 160 -17.40 7.51 -10.47
CA ALA A 160 -15.96 7.47 -10.63
C ALA A 160 -15.49 8.07 -11.97
N MET A 161 -16.15 7.73 -13.07
CA MET A 161 -15.82 8.31 -14.40
C MET A 161 -15.93 9.83 -14.42
N ARG A 162 -16.94 10.40 -13.74
CA ARG A 162 -17.06 11.85 -13.62
C ARG A 162 -15.96 12.46 -12.77
N LEU A 163 -15.62 11.79 -11.64
CA LEU A 163 -14.62 12.30 -10.70
C LEU A 163 -13.20 12.24 -11.28
N TRP A 164 -12.91 11.18 -12.05
CA TRP A 164 -11.61 10.99 -12.72
C TRP A 164 -11.51 11.70 -14.06
N ASP A 165 -12.61 12.30 -14.53
CA ASP A 165 -12.74 12.97 -15.83
C ASP A 165 -12.33 12.06 -17.00
N MET A 166 -12.88 10.83 -17.02
CA MET A 166 -12.53 9.79 -17.99
C MET A 166 -13.75 9.23 -18.71
N GLY A 167 -13.57 8.91 -19.99
CA GLY A 167 -14.51 8.09 -20.74
C GLY A 167 -14.46 6.62 -20.34
N ALA A 168 -15.52 5.85 -20.68
CA ALA A 168 -15.68 4.47 -20.25
C ALA A 168 -14.48 3.55 -20.58
N ASN A 169 -13.95 3.64 -21.80
CA ASN A 169 -12.83 2.79 -22.22
C ASN A 169 -11.52 3.11 -21.50
N GLU A 170 -11.26 4.39 -21.22
CA GLU A 170 -10.08 4.81 -20.49
C GLU A 170 -10.21 4.42 -19.02
N TYR A 171 -11.35 4.73 -18.39
CA TYR A 171 -11.61 4.34 -17.01
C TYR A 171 -11.47 2.83 -16.82
N TYR A 172 -12.02 2.02 -17.73
CA TYR A 172 -11.94 0.56 -17.64
C TYR A 172 -10.50 0.04 -17.59
N ARG A 173 -9.58 0.63 -18.37
CA ARG A 173 -8.18 0.23 -18.37
C ARG A 173 -7.42 0.73 -17.15
N ARG A 174 -7.73 1.95 -16.68
CA ARG A 174 -7.02 2.58 -15.56
C ARG A 174 -7.61 2.21 -14.19
N ALA A 175 -8.86 1.75 -14.12
CA ALA A 175 -9.49 1.27 -12.90
C ALA A 175 -9.07 -0.18 -12.59
N ASP A 176 -7.78 -0.42 -12.55
CA ASP A 176 -7.15 -1.70 -12.24
C ASP A 176 -6.08 -1.53 -11.15
N VAL A 177 -5.72 -2.62 -10.48
CA VAL A 177 -4.83 -2.60 -9.32
C VAL A 177 -3.37 -2.44 -9.75
N TRP A 178 -2.72 -1.38 -9.25
CA TRP A 178 -1.28 -1.19 -9.33
C TRP A 178 -0.59 -1.97 -8.19
N PRO A 179 0.62 -2.54 -8.35
CA PRO A 179 1.44 -2.60 -9.57
C PRO A 179 1.16 -3.80 -10.48
N LEU A 180 0.13 -4.62 -10.18
CA LEU A 180 -0.26 -5.74 -11.03
C LEU A 180 -0.47 -5.28 -12.48
N ASN A 181 -1.24 -4.21 -12.66
CA ASN A 181 -1.28 -3.46 -13.90
C ASN A 181 -0.50 -2.15 -13.71
N PRO A 182 0.64 -1.97 -14.40
CA PRO A 182 1.45 -0.75 -14.26
C PRO A 182 0.73 0.56 -14.62
N GLU A 183 -0.33 0.50 -15.45
CA GLU A 183 -1.17 1.66 -15.79
C GLU A 183 -2.37 1.84 -14.84
N GLY A 184 -2.56 0.91 -13.91
CA GLY A 184 -3.64 0.94 -12.93
C GLY A 184 -3.54 2.12 -11.97
N GLU A 185 -4.69 2.63 -11.54
CA GLU A 185 -4.82 3.75 -10.60
C GLU A 185 -5.44 3.31 -9.27
N LEU A 186 -5.81 2.03 -9.12
CA LEU A 186 -6.35 1.51 -7.88
C LEU A 186 -5.23 1.00 -6.96
N PHE A 187 -5.36 1.33 -5.67
CA PHE A 187 -4.41 0.94 -4.63
C PHE A 187 -5.09 0.00 -3.62
N ALA A 188 -4.70 -1.26 -3.64
CA ALA A 188 -5.24 -2.31 -2.77
C ALA A 188 -4.34 -2.48 -1.55
N VAL A 189 -4.87 -2.25 -0.33
CA VAL A 189 -4.12 -2.37 0.92
C VAL A 189 -4.70 -3.48 1.77
N ALA A 190 -3.91 -4.50 2.10
CA ALA A 190 -4.26 -5.55 3.05
C ALA A 190 -3.70 -5.20 4.43
N MET A 191 -4.56 -5.09 5.46
CA MET A 191 -4.09 -4.84 6.82
C MET A 191 -3.67 -6.14 7.51
N ILE A 192 -2.55 -6.08 8.22
CA ILE A 192 -1.93 -7.17 8.98
C ILE A 192 -2.08 -6.83 10.46
N GLU A 193 -2.98 -7.52 11.14
CA GLU A 193 -3.48 -7.11 12.45
C GLU A 193 -3.53 -8.25 13.48
N SER A 194 -3.20 -9.48 13.05
CA SER A 194 -3.22 -10.70 13.86
C SER A 194 -1.89 -11.45 13.85
N GLN A 195 -1.67 -12.34 14.81
CA GLN A 195 -0.53 -13.25 14.79
C GLN A 195 -0.61 -14.22 13.61
N GLU A 196 -1.83 -14.66 13.24
CA GLU A 196 -2.05 -15.52 12.08
C GLU A 196 -1.56 -14.85 10.79
N ALA A 197 -1.89 -13.56 10.58
CA ALA A 197 -1.41 -12.80 9.44
C ALA A 197 0.12 -12.65 9.42
N VAL A 198 0.76 -12.48 10.60
CA VAL A 198 2.22 -12.44 10.73
C VAL A 198 2.84 -13.78 10.37
N ASP A 199 2.27 -14.88 10.84
CA ASP A 199 2.75 -16.24 10.54
C ASP A 199 2.62 -16.56 9.04
N ASN A 200 1.58 -16.06 8.38
CA ASN A 200 1.28 -16.26 6.95
C ASN A 200 1.86 -15.16 6.05
N ILE A 201 2.65 -14.23 6.57
CA ILE A 201 3.07 -13.01 5.83
C ILE A 201 3.74 -13.31 4.50
N HIS A 202 4.56 -14.35 4.41
CA HIS A 202 5.23 -14.72 3.17
C HIS A 202 4.25 -15.15 2.08
N GLU A 203 3.18 -15.85 2.44
CA GLU A 203 2.14 -16.29 1.52
C GLU A 203 1.23 -15.13 1.12
N ILE A 204 0.87 -14.25 2.08
CA ILE A 204 0.09 -13.02 1.80
C ILE A 204 0.83 -12.13 0.80
N LEU A 205 2.15 -11.99 0.93
CA LEU A 205 2.98 -11.19 0.00
C LEU A 205 3.08 -11.78 -1.42
N GLU A 206 2.62 -13.01 -1.65
CA GLU A 206 2.49 -13.54 -3.01
C GLU A 206 1.22 -13.05 -3.71
N ALA A 207 0.22 -12.56 -2.98
CA ALA A 207 -0.97 -11.96 -3.55
C ALA A 207 -0.64 -10.62 -4.24
N PRO A 208 -1.32 -10.27 -5.34
CA PRO A 208 -1.01 -9.07 -6.11
C PRO A 208 -1.66 -7.79 -5.54
N VAL A 209 -1.64 -7.63 -4.22
CA VAL A 209 -2.04 -6.39 -3.55
C VAL A 209 -1.01 -5.28 -3.80
N SER A 210 -1.42 -4.02 -3.68
CA SER A 210 -0.51 -2.87 -3.83
C SER A 210 0.41 -2.72 -2.63
N ALA A 211 -0.14 -2.87 -1.43
CA ALA A 211 0.59 -2.75 -0.18
C ALA A 211 0.01 -3.67 0.90
N ILE A 212 0.83 -4.05 1.85
CA ILE A 212 0.36 -4.48 3.18
C ILE A 212 0.42 -3.29 4.13
N MET A 213 -0.34 -3.30 5.23
CA MET A 213 -0.27 -2.29 6.28
C MET A 213 -0.40 -2.94 7.65
N VAL A 214 0.70 -3.07 8.39
CA VAL A 214 0.66 -3.55 9.77
C VAL A 214 0.26 -2.44 10.73
N VAL A 215 -0.58 -2.74 11.73
CA VAL A 215 -1.05 -1.77 12.73
C VAL A 215 -0.93 -2.32 14.15
N PRO A 216 -0.67 -1.46 15.16
CA PRO A 216 -0.36 -1.92 16.51
C PRO A 216 -1.58 -2.15 17.40
N GLY A 217 -2.76 -1.63 17.01
CA GLY A 217 -3.97 -1.66 17.86
C GLY A 217 -4.50 -3.06 18.03
N ASP A 218 -5.01 -3.60 16.94
CA ASP A 218 -5.62 -4.93 16.90
C ASP A 218 -4.57 -6.02 17.09
N MET A 219 -3.33 -5.81 16.60
CA MET A 219 -2.18 -6.67 16.90
C MET A 219 -1.96 -6.86 18.42
N ALA A 220 -2.03 -5.78 19.22
CA ALA A 220 -1.86 -5.90 20.67
C ALA A 220 -3.02 -6.66 21.33
N VAL A 221 -4.23 -6.51 20.81
CA VAL A 221 -5.42 -7.24 21.29
C VAL A 221 -5.32 -8.71 20.93
N ASP A 222 -4.97 -9.04 19.69
CA ASP A 222 -4.82 -10.40 19.20
C ASP A 222 -3.73 -11.17 19.95
N LEU A 223 -2.60 -10.52 20.23
CA LEU A 223 -1.52 -11.07 21.06
C LEU A 223 -1.90 -11.23 22.56
N GLY A 224 -3.12 -10.86 22.95
CA GLY A 224 -3.59 -10.98 24.34
C GLY A 224 -2.94 -9.97 25.31
N LEU A 225 -2.30 -8.92 24.79
CA LEU A 225 -1.62 -7.91 25.61
C LEU A 225 -2.59 -6.89 26.20
N GLY A 226 -3.66 -6.56 25.46
CA GLY A 226 -4.76 -5.73 25.93
C GLY A 226 -5.08 -4.54 25.02
N PRO A 227 -6.19 -3.83 25.30
CA PRO A 227 -6.71 -2.77 24.43
C PRO A 227 -6.15 -1.37 24.74
N ASN A 228 -5.33 -1.20 25.80
CA ASN A 228 -4.88 0.13 26.19
C ASN A 228 -3.84 0.69 25.21
N PRO A 229 -3.76 2.02 25.04
CA PRO A 229 -2.73 2.62 24.18
C PRO A 229 -1.29 2.25 24.57
N SER A 230 -1.04 1.93 25.87
CA SER A 230 0.27 1.47 26.35
C SER A 230 0.65 0.09 25.80
N ASP A 231 -0.34 -0.78 25.57
CA ASP A 231 -0.14 -2.17 25.18
C ASP A 231 0.40 -2.24 23.74
N ARG A 232 0.06 -1.25 22.91
CA ARG A 232 0.62 -1.04 21.57
C ARG A 232 2.15 -0.80 21.54
N ASN A 233 2.76 -0.51 22.69
CA ASN A 233 4.21 -0.32 22.82
C ASN A 233 4.92 -1.56 23.37
N HIS A 234 4.25 -2.70 23.43
CA HIS A 234 4.84 -3.95 23.89
C HIS A 234 5.89 -4.46 22.90
N ALA A 235 6.92 -5.14 23.41
CA ALA A 235 8.01 -5.66 22.59
C ALA A 235 7.52 -6.66 21.53
N GLU A 236 6.50 -7.46 21.84
CA GLU A 236 5.90 -8.43 20.91
C GLU A 236 5.22 -7.75 19.70
N VAL A 237 4.59 -6.58 19.91
CA VAL A 237 4.05 -5.78 18.81
C VAL A 237 5.18 -5.24 17.94
N ASP A 238 6.26 -4.74 18.53
CA ASP A 238 7.42 -4.27 17.75
C ASP A 238 8.12 -5.43 17.02
N GLU A 239 8.11 -6.66 17.57
CA GLU A 239 8.60 -7.88 16.91
C GLU A 239 7.74 -8.26 15.70
N ALA A 240 6.40 -8.20 15.81
CA ALA A 240 5.49 -8.40 14.69
C ALA A 240 5.77 -7.40 13.55
N PHE A 241 5.92 -6.10 13.87
CA PHE A 241 6.33 -5.09 12.88
C PHE A 241 7.65 -5.42 12.20
N ALA A 242 8.67 -5.84 12.96
CA ALA A 242 9.97 -6.19 12.43
C ALA A 242 9.91 -7.42 11.51
N THR A 243 9.12 -8.43 11.88
CA THR A 243 8.91 -9.66 11.10
C THR A 243 8.23 -9.34 9.76
N VAL A 244 7.15 -8.57 9.80
CA VAL A 244 6.42 -8.15 8.59
C VAL A 244 7.30 -7.31 7.68
N LEU A 245 8.06 -6.35 8.24
CA LEU A 245 8.96 -5.52 7.46
C LEU A 245 10.05 -6.34 6.78
N ALA A 246 10.68 -7.27 7.51
CA ALA A 246 11.74 -8.12 6.96
C ALA A 246 11.23 -8.99 5.81
N ALA A 247 10.05 -9.60 5.96
CA ALA A 247 9.41 -10.39 4.90
C ALA A 247 9.06 -9.51 3.68
N CYS A 248 8.51 -8.32 3.93
CA CYS A 248 8.13 -7.39 2.88
C CYS A 248 9.35 -6.85 2.11
N GLN A 249 10.45 -6.51 2.78
CA GLN A 249 11.69 -6.05 2.15
C GLN A 249 12.45 -7.14 1.38
N ALA A 250 12.12 -8.41 1.61
CA ALA A 250 12.72 -9.53 0.86
C ALA A 250 12.15 -9.69 -0.56
N GLN A 251 11.14 -8.92 -0.92
CA GLN A 251 10.51 -8.90 -2.24
C GLN A 251 10.29 -7.44 -2.69
N ASP A 252 9.97 -7.19 -3.96
CA ASP A 252 9.87 -5.87 -4.57
C ASP A 252 8.48 -5.55 -5.17
N ARG A 253 7.52 -6.48 -5.06
CA ARG A 253 6.20 -6.35 -5.70
C ARG A 253 5.18 -5.62 -4.85
N VAL A 254 5.16 -5.87 -3.54
CA VAL A 254 4.20 -5.33 -2.58
C VAL A 254 4.88 -4.25 -1.75
N ILE A 255 4.23 -3.12 -1.59
CA ILE A 255 4.75 -2.00 -0.80
C ILE A 255 4.61 -2.28 0.70
N CYS A 256 5.69 -2.04 1.45
CA CYS A 256 5.72 -2.17 2.89
C CYS A 256 5.03 -0.97 3.54
N GLY A 257 3.87 -1.19 4.13
CA GLY A 257 3.09 -0.17 4.80
C GLY A 257 2.88 -0.43 6.29
N CYS A 258 2.68 0.66 7.05
CA CYS A 258 2.31 0.58 8.46
C CYS A 258 1.39 1.73 8.87
N GLY A 259 0.49 1.46 9.83
CA GLY A 259 -0.21 2.47 10.59
C GLY A 259 0.39 2.53 12.00
N ASP A 260 0.98 3.66 12.40
CA ASP A 260 1.63 3.76 13.71
C ASP A 260 1.32 5.08 14.40
N GLY A 261 0.27 5.07 15.24
CA GLY A 261 -0.16 6.20 16.07
C GLY A 261 0.74 6.57 17.26
N ARG A 262 1.94 6.01 17.33
CA ARG A 262 2.87 6.20 18.45
C ARG A 262 3.84 7.37 18.27
N GLY A 263 3.60 8.24 17.26
CA GLY A 263 4.46 9.39 16.96
C GLY A 263 5.82 9.02 16.38
N ARG A 264 5.96 7.84 15.80
CA ARG A 264 7.23 7.29 15.29
C ARG A 264 7.41 7.46 13.77
N LEU A 265 6.73 8.40 13.12
CA LEU A 265 6.76 8.55 11.66
C LEU A 265 8.19 8.53 11.10
N GLN A 266 9.09 9.36 11.62
CA GLN A 266 10.47 9.42 11.09
C GLN A 266 11.20 8.09 11.28
N GLN A 267 11.02 7.44 12.43
CA GLN A 267 11.59 6.11 12.67
C GLN A 267 11.09 5.10 11.63
N ARG A 268 9.78 5.07 11.35
CA ARG A 268 9.20 4.17 10.35
C ARG A 268 9.75 4.42 8.94
N LEU A 269 9.90 5.67 8.57
CA LEU A 269 10.51 6.03 7.28
C LEU A 269 11.99 5.59 7.21
N ASP A 270 12.76 5.76 8.28
CA ASP A 270 14.17 5.36 8.36
C ASP A 270 14.34 3.82 8.34
N GLU A 271 13.37 3.07 8.88
CA GLU A 271 13.29 1.60 8.80
C GLU A 271 12.98 1.10 7.37
N GLY A 272 12.43 1.96 6.50
CA GLY A 272 12.11 1.63 5.12
C GLY A 272 10.63 1.38 4.83
N TRP A 273 9.73 1.72 5.76
CA TRP A 273 8.30 1.73 5.46
C TRP A 273 7.99 2.81 4.42
N ARG A 274 7.19 2.44 3.39
CA ARG A 274 6.96 3.28 2.21
C ARG A 274 5.50 3.76 2.08
N PHE A 275 4.56 3.13 2.74
CA PHE A 275 3.17 3.54 2.82
C PHE A 275 2.78 3.70 4.29
N VAL A 276 2.61 4.95 4.76
CA VAL A 276 2.55 5.22 6.20
C VAL A 276 1.30 6.01 6.57
N LEU A 277 0.57 5.50 7.58
CA LEU A 277 -0.53 6.17 8.26
C LEU A 277 -0.06 6.59 9.66
N PRO A 278 0.36 7.85 9.86
CA PRO A 278 0.70 8.37 11.18
C PRO A 278 -0.59 8.70 11.95
N LEU A 279 -1.10 7.75 12.71
CA LEU A 279 -2.33 7.87 13.52
C LEU A 279 -2.09 8.68 14.79
#